data_bc6da0edc39a9b28244805eebc8110bf
#
_entry.id   bc6da0edc39a9b28244805eebc8110bf
#
_cell.length_a   1.000
_cell.length_b   1.000
_cell.length_c   1.000
_cell.angle_alpha   90.00
_cell.angle_beta   90.00
_cell.angle_gamma   90.00
#
_symmetry.space_group_name_H-M   'P 1'
#
loop_
_entity.id
_entity.type
_entity.pdbx_description
1 polymer ?
#
loop_
_entity_poly.entity_id
_entity_poly.type
_entity_poly.pdbx_seq_one_letter_code
_entity_poly.pdbx_strand_id
1 'polypeptide(L)'
;MKKTVFLILVVLLAVLIGYFWPASSSEKIAKTPNPGAERDTRSGLVIGSEDANNTYVWLGIPFAAPPIADLRWRSPQPVNPWTETLETTTFRDACMQLSGPLDGLPDDSGAVVGSEDCLYLNIWSPRDHSSATSDKLPVMVWIHGGGNTIGTANTYDASLLTGSEQVVVVTINYRLGFFGWMSHPALRTPDRNALDASGNYANLDMIAALQWVSDNIANFGGDQNNVTIFGESAGGRNVFSLMASPLAKGLFHRAIAQSGSVGTTPLWRAENFHGDTRPGQALSSREWLALQLKSSGRVKDSTAARAVQMLMSDEETRDFMYSRSAQEILEGVSGGAGMYSAPQSFRDGTVLPQDTLYKVFSDPLR
;
A
#
# COMPACT_ATOMS: atom_id res chain seq x y z
N MET A 1 22.83 29.90 20.46
CA MET A 1 23.75 29.86 19.30
C MET A 1 24.21 28.44 18.93
N LYS A 2 24.72 27.57 19.81
CA LYS A 2 25.21 26.21 19.45
C LYS A 2 24.12 25.26 18.90
N LYS A 3 22.88 25.31 19.40
CA LYS A 3 21.76 24.45 18.92
C LYS A 3 21.25 24.87 17.53
N THR A 4 21.27 26.16 17.22
CA THR A 4 20.80 26.68 15.92
C THR A 4 21.81 26.36 14.81
N VAL A 5 23.12 26.41 15.12
CA VAL A 5 24.19 26.05 14.18
C VAL A 5 24.17 24.56 13.86
N PHE A 6 23.88 23.70 14.86
CA PHE A 6 23.78 22.25 14.65
C PHE A 6 22.56 21.88 13.75
N LEU A 7 21.42 22.55 13.94
CA LEU A 7 20.24 22.32 13.11
C LEU A 7 20.47 22.76 11.64
N ILE A 8 21.15 23.88 11.42
CA ILE A 8 21.51 24.37 10.08
C ILE A 8 22.50 23.41 9.39
N LEU A 9 23.47 22.86 10.13
CA LEU A 9 24.43 21.89 9.58
C LEU A 9 23.74 20.56 9.19
N VAL A 10 22.76 20.07 9.96
CA VAL A 10 22.01 18.85 9.65
C VAL A 10 21.12 19.07 8.41
N VAL A 11 20.49 20.24 8.29
CA VAL A 11 19.68 20.58 7.11
C VAL A 11 20.55 20.74 5.86
N LEU A 12 21.73 21.38 5.98
CA LEU A 12 22.69 21.52 4.87
C LEU A 12 23.29 20.17 4.45
N LEU A 13 23.52 19.26 5.38
CA LEU A 13 24.01 17.91 5.07
C LEU A 13 22.92 17.08 4.35
N ALA A 14 21.66 17.19 4.76
CA ALA A 14 20.53 16.54 4.10
C ALA A 14 20.30 17.08 2.67
N VAL A 15 20.46 18.41 2.48
CA VAL A 15 20.37 19.04 1.16
C VAL A 15 21.56 18.65 0.27
N LEU A 16 22.77 18.54 0.82
CA LEU A 16 23.94 18.09 0.06
C LEU A 16 23.87 16.61 -0.33
N ILE A 17 23.34 15.75 0.54
CA ILE A 17 23.12 14.33 0.21
C ILE A 17 22.05 14.20 -0.88
N GLY A 18 20.99 14.99 -0.85
CA GLY A 18 19.96 15.04 -1.91
C GLY A 18 20.48 15.57 -3.25
N TYR A 19 21.48 16.47 -3.25
CA TYR A 19 22.08 17.02 -4.48
C TYR A 19 23.09 16.09 -5.15
N PHE A 20 23.69 15.15 -4.42
CA PHE A 20 24.69 14.21 -4.95
C PHE A 20 24.16 12.79 -5.17
N TRP A 21 22.89 12.55 -4.87
CA TRP A 21 22.25 11.30 -5.28
C TRP A 21 21.70 11.51 -6.70
N PRO A 22 22.27 10.91 -7.73
CA PRO A 22 21.65 10.99 -9.05
C PRO A 22 20.27 10.35 -8.90
N ALA A 23 19.20 11.13 -9.14
CA ALA A 23 17.89 10.57 -9.41
C ALA A 23 18.10 9.65 -10.61
N SER A 24 18.24 8.35 -10.36
CA SER A 24 18.17 7.38 -11.43
C SER A 24 16.75 7.46 -11.94
N SER A 25 16.55 8.11 -13.08
CA SER A 25 15.38 7.93 -13.89
C SER A 25 15.34 6.42 -14.20
N SER A 26 14.60 5.67 -13.39
CA SER A 26 14.33 4.28 -13.71
C SER A 26 13.36 4.30 -14.88
N GLU A 27 13.88 4.53 -16.10
CA GLU A 27 13.17 4.04 -17.28
C GLU A 27 12.78 2.60 -16.96
N LYS A 28 11.53 2.24 -17.19
CA LYS A 28 11.02 0.87 -17.07
C LYS A 28 11.71 0.01 -18.15
N ILE A 29 13.02 -0.22 -18.01
CA ILE A 29 13.77 -1.08 -18.94
C ILE A 29 13.29 -2.50 -18.67
N ALA A 30 12.57 -3.04 -19.63
CA ALA A 30 12.16 -4.45 -19.59
C ALA A 30 13.42 -5.34 -19.59
N LYS A 31 13.52 -6.21 -18.59
CA LYS A 31 14.55 -7.23 -18.55
C LYS A 31 14.20 -8.33 -19.57
N THR A 32 15.21 -9.07 -20.03
CA THR A 32 14.98 -10.18 -20.96
C THR A 32 14.45 -11.40 -20.19
N PRO A 33 13.34 -12.02 -20.64
CA PRO A 33 12.86 -13.26 -20.04
C PRO A 33 13.92 -14.36 -20.06
N ASN A 34 14.01 -15.12 -18.97
CA ASN A 34 14.93 -16.25 -18.85
C ASN A 34 14.17 -17.54 -18.57
N PRO A 35 14.28 -18.60 -19.40
CA PRO A 35 13.59 -19.87 -19.17
C PRO A 35 13.90 -20.51 -17.80
N GLY A 36 15.08 -20.28 -17.23
CA GLY A 36 15.43 -20.72 -15.88
C GLY A 36 14.61 -20.04 -14.78
N ALA A 37 13.98 -18.92 -15.10
CA ALA A 37 13.10 -18.16 -14.21
C ALA A 37 11.60 -18.39 -14.49
N GLU A 38 11.21 -19.49 -15.16
CA GLU A 38 9.79 -19.86 -15.27
C GLU A 38 9.29 -20.50 -13.97
N ARG A 39 8.15 -20.06 -13.48
CA ARG A 39 7.54 -20.54 -12.23
C ARG A 39 6.04 -20.68 -12.37
N ASP A 40 5.51 -21.76 -11.77
CA ASP A 40 4.08 -21.94 -11.58
C ASP A 40 3.55 -21.04 -10.45
N THR A 41 2.40 -20.43 -10.68
CA THR A 41 1.58 -19.83 -9.64
C THR A 41 0.17 -20.42 -9.66
N ARG A 42 -0.62 -20.19 -8.62
CA ARG A 42 -2.03 -20.64 -8.64
C ARG A 42 -2.85 -20.00 -9.75
N SER A 43 -2.41 -18.86 -10.29
CA SER A 43 -3.12 -18.14 -11.34
C SER A 43 -2.61 -18.42 -12.75
N GLY A 44 -1.45 -19.06 -12.89
CA GLY A 44 -0.82 -19.42 -14.17
C GLY A 44 0.71 -19.29 -14.13
N LEU A 45 1.36 -19.60 -15.25
CA LEU A 45 2.81 -19.50 -15.39
C LEU A 45 3.28 -18.05 -15.43
N VAL A 46 4.41 -17.78 -14.78
CA VAL A 46 5.14 -16.51 -14.88
C VAL A 46 6.58 -16.76 -15.31
N ILE A 47 7.15 -15.85 -16.09
CA ILE A 47 8.56 -15.90 -16.48
C ILE A 47 9.24 -14.60 -16.06
N GLY A 48 10.31 -14.74 -15.26
CA GLY A 48 11.17 -13.65 -14.82
C GLY A 48 12.44 -13.52 -15.64
N SER A 49 13.42 -12.86 -15.06
CA SER A 49 14.72 -12.56 -15.67
C SER A 49 15.86 -12.91 -14.74
N GLU A 50 17.06 -13.00 -15.29
CA GLU A 50 18.29 -12.90 -14.48
C GLU A 50 18.46 -11.47 -13.96
N ASP A 51 19.01 -11.36 -12.76
CA ASP A 51 19.35 -10.10 -12.14
C ASP A 51 20.75 -10.11 -11.53
N ALA A 52 21.16 -8.97 -10.97
CA ALA A 52 22.45 -8.83 -10.30
C ALA A 52 22.61 -9.81 -9.13
N ASN A 53 23.83 -9.96 -8.62
CA ASN A 53 24.15 -10.75 -7.43
C ASN A 53 23.70 -12.23 -7.48
N ASN A 54 23.75 -12.84 -8.66
CA ASN A 54 23.35 -14.25 -8.89
C ASN A 54 21.90 -14.54 -8.47
N THR A 55 20.98 -13.65 -8.83
CA THR A 55 19.55 -13.80 -8.53
C THR A 55 18.69 -13.93 -9.78
N TYR A 56 17.51 -14.50 -9.63
CA TYR A 56 16.37 -14.28 -10.51
C TYR A 56 15.46 -13.21 -9.94
N VAL A 57 14.77 -12.50 -10.84
CA VAL A 57 13.78 -11.49 -10.46
C VAL A 57 12.50 -11.65 -11.28
N TRP A 58 11.37 -11.48 -10.61
CA TRP A 58 10.04 -11.38 -11.20
C TRP A 58 9.44 -10.04 -10.80
N LEU A 59 9.11 -9.20 -11.77
CA LEU A 59 8.63 -7.84 -11.57
C LEU A 59 7.17 -7.73 -12.02
N GLY A 60 6.32 -7.25 -11.11
CA GLY A 60 4.92 -6.96 -11.43
C GLY A 60 4.03 -8.19 -11.55
N ILE A 61 4.15 -9.15 -10.63
CA ILE A 61 3.20 -10.26 -10.53
C ILE A 61 1.91 -9.73 -9.88
N PRO A 62 0.73 -9.90 -10.49
CA PRO A 62 -0.53 -9.48 -9.88
C PRO A 62 -0.90 -10.44 -8.73
N PHE A 63 -1.18 -9.91 -7.55
CA PHE A 63 -1.65 -10.70 -6.40
C PHE A 63 -3.16 -10.54 -6.14
N ALA A 64 -3.78 -9.54 -6.75
CA ALA A 64 -5.22 -9.30 -6.71
C ALA A 64 -5.68 -8.68 -8.03
N ALA A 65 -6.97 -8.79 -8.33
CA ALA A 65 -7.60 -8.13 -9.47
C ALA A 65 -7.47 -6.60 -9.33
N PRO A 66 -7.35 -5.84 -10.44
CA PRO A 66 -7.30 -4.38 -10.42
C PRO A 66 -8.49 -3.78 -9.65
N PRO A 67 -8.27 -2.97 -8.61
CA PRO A 67 -9.35 -2.38 -7.80
C PRO A 67 -9.93 -1.12 -8.46
N ILE A 68 -10.41 -1.28 -9.69
CA ILE A 68 -10.95 -0.20 -10.56
C ILE A 68 -12.48 -0.26 -10.60
N ALA A 69 -13.11 0.82 -11.00
CA ALA A 69 -14.57 0.91 -11.18
C ALA A 69 -15.32 0.40 -9.93
N ASP A 70 -16.17 -0.62 -10.08
CA ASP A 70 -16.97 -1.19 -8.98
C ASP A 70 -16.13 -1.89 -7.90
N LEU A 71 -14.87 -2.20 -8.17
CA LEU A 71 -13.92 -2.76 -7.19
C LEU A 71 -13.15 -1.68 -6.42
N ARG A 72 -13.24 -0.40 -6.83
CA ARG A 72 -12.77 0.69 -5.99
C ARG A 72 -13.48 0.64 -4.65
N TRP A 73 -12.77 0.87 -3.55
CA TRP A 73 -13.33 0.79 -2.19
C TRP A 73 -14.07 -0.52 -1.88
N ARG A 74 -13.50 -1.63 -2.37
CA ARG A 74 -13.85 -2.99 -1.97
C ARG A 74 -12.60 -3.76 -1.53
N SER A 75 -12.81 -4.86 -0.83
CA SER A 75 -11.75 -5.82 -0.53
C SER A 75 -11.10 -6.33 -1.83
N PRO A 76 -9.79 -6.62 -1.84
CA PRO A 76 -9.14 -7.16 -3.01
C PRO A 76 -9.80 -8.47 -3.44
N GLN A 77 -9.98 -8.63 -4.76
CA GLN A 77 -10.58 -9.81 -5.35
C GLN A 77 -9.50 -10.70 -5.98
N PRO A 78 -9.72 -12.01 -6.08
CA PRO A 78 -8.79 -12.92 -6.74
C PRO A 78 -8.49 -12.48 -8.17
N VAL A 79 -7.26 -12.69 -8.61
CA VAL A 79 -6.85 -12.50 -10.00
C VAL A 79 -7.53 -13.56 -10.88
N ASN A 80 -7.96 -13.17 -12.08
CA ASN A 80 -8.41 -14.12 -13.07
C ASN A 80 -7.21 -14.97 -13.54
N PRO A 81 -7.30 -16.31 -13.52
CA PRO A 81 -6.24 -17.16 -14.03
C PRO A 81 -5.95 -16.89 -15.51
N TRP A 82 -4.68 -17.03 -15.88
CA TRP A 82 -4.21 -16.89 -17.26
C TRP A 82 -3.65 -18.20 -17.78
N THR A 83 -3.70 -18.40 -19.08
CA THR A 83 -3.27 -19.63 -19.77
C THR A 83 -1.93 -19.48 -20.47
N GLU A 84 -1.58 -18.27 -20.90
CA GLU A 84 -0.30 -17.96 -21.50
C GLU A 84 0.71 -17.58 -20.43
N THR A 85 2.00 -17.86 -20.63
CA THR A 85 3.04 -17.45 -19.68
C THR A 85 3.07 -15.94 -19.55
N LEU A 86 2.85 -15.42 -18.36
CA LEU A 86 2.91 -13.98 -18.06
C LEU A 86 4.38 -13.54 -17.94
N GLU A 87 4.80 -12.61 -18.79
CA GLU A 87 6.11 -11.97 -18.65
C GLU A 87 6.13 -11.00 -17.47
N THR A 88 6.99 -11.28 -16.50
CA THR A 88 7.18 -10.48 -15.27
C THR A 88 8.58 -9.87 -15.26
N THR A 89 8.87 -9.11 -16.29
CA THR A 89 10.19 -8.55 -16.60
C THR A 89 10.26 -7.03 -16.42
N THR A 90 9.12 -6.39 -16.07
CA THR A 90 9.01 -4.95 -15.86
C THR A 90 8.16 -4.63 -14.65
N PHE A 91 8.54 -3.60 -13.90
CA PHE A 91 7.71 -3.06 -12.85
C PHE A 91 6.36 -2.57 -13.39
N ARG A 92 5.30 -2.80 -12.64
CA ARG A 92 3.97 -2.25 -12.92
C ARG A 92 3.82 -0.85 -12.30
N ASP A 93 2.68 -0.22 -12.54
CA ASP A 93 2.44 1.13 -12.04
C ASP A 93 2.43 1.19 -10.50
N ALA A 94 2.91 2.30 -9.96
CA ALA A 94 2.68 2.65 -8.57
C ALA A 94 1.18 2.91 -8.33
N CYS A 95 0.72 2.76 -7.09
CA CYS A 95 -0.65 3.12 -6.73
C CYS A 95 -0.86 4.64 -6.84
N MET A 96 -2.12 5.05 -7.12
CA MET A 96 -2.52 6.45 -7.24
C MET A 96 -2.05 7.28 -6.06
N GLN A 97 -1.33 8.37 -6.32
CA GLN A 97 -0.73 9.24 -5.31
C GLN A 97 -0.41 10.64 -5.87
N LEU A 98 -0.08 11.57 -4.99
CA LEU A 98 0.57 12.84 -5.37
C LEU A 98 2.06 12.57 -5.49
N SER A 99 2.68 13.02 -6.58
CA SER A 99 4.13 12.90 -6.75
C SER A 99 4.90 13.78 -5.76
N GLY A 100 6.10 13.35 -5.42
CA GLY A 100 6.97 14.09 -4.53
C GLY A 100 8.33 13.43 -4.33
N PRO A 101 9.31 14.11 -3.78
CA PRO A 101 10.71 13.67 -3.77
C PRO A 101 10.98 12.39 -2.96
N LEU A 102 9.98 11.85 -2.26
CA LEU A 102 10.11 10.64 -1.42
C LEU A 102 9.29 9.45 -1.92
N ASP A 103 8.61 9.59 -3.05
CA ASP A 103 7.75 8.52 -3.61
C ASP A 103 8.54 7.51 -4.47
N GLY A 104 9.74 7.88 -4.90
CA GLY A 104 10.58 7.07 -5.76
C GLY A 104 10.15 7.08 -7.25
N LEU A 105 9.33 8.04 -7.63
CA LEU A 105 8.88 8.24 -9.00
C LEU A 105 9.66 9.38 -9.68
N PRO A 106 9.72 9.44 -11.02
CA PRO A 106 10.51 10.47 -11.72
C PRO A 106 9.97 11.89 -11.61
N ASP A 107 8.67 12.05 -11.32
CA ASP A 107 8.01 13.36 -11.21
C ASP A 107 7.87 13.76 -9.75
N ASP A 108 8.36 14.93 -9.37
CA ASP A 108 8.27 15.52 -8.03
C ASP A 108 7.40 16.80 -7.98
N SER A 109 6.65 17.07 -9.04
CA SER A 109 5.87 18.30 -9.23
C SER A 109 4.66 18.45 -8.30
N GLY A 110 4.27 17.41 -7.58
CA GLY A 110 3.01 17.32 -6.83
C GLY A 110 1.82 16.95 -7.71
N ALA A 111 2.07 16.51 -8.94
CA ALA A 111 1.03 16.01 -9.84
C ALA A 111 0.42 14.71 -9.32
N VAL A 112 -0.78 14.38 -9.78
CA VAL A 112 -1.38 13.07 -9.55
C VAL A 112 -0.76 12.07 -10.50
N VAL A 113 -0.18 11.00 -9.96
CA VAL A 113 0.55 9.95 -10.70
C VAL A 113 0.11 8.56 -10.25
N GLY A 114 0.51 7.54 -10.99
CA GLY A 114 0.21 6.15 -10.69
C GLY A 114 -1.09 5.66 -11.33
N SER A 115 -1.56 4.50 -10.88
CA SER A 115 -2.75 3.82 -11.39
C SER A 115 -3.55 3.22 -10.25
N GLU A 116 -4.86 3.06 -10.41
CA GLU A 116 -5.65 2.20 -9.53
C GLU A 116 -5.33 0.71 -9.76
N ASP A 117 -4.93 0.33 -10.99
CA ASP A 117 -4.39 -0.99 -11.30
C ASP A 117 -2.93 -1.07 -10.82
N CYS A 118 -2.74 -1.39 -9.54
CA CYS A 118 -1.44 -1.31 -8.88
C CYS A 118 -1.14 -2.45 -7.89
N LEU A 119 -2.03 -3.44 -7.76
CA LEU A 119 -1.87 -4.52 -6.78
C LEU A 119 -0.92 -5.61 -7.30
N TYR A 120 0.35 -5.25 -7.32
CA TYR A 120 1.44 -6.08 -7.84
C TYR A 120 2.53 -6.26 -6.78
N LEU A 121 3.26 -7.38 -6.89
CA LEU A 121 4.44 -7.67 -6.10
C LEU A 121 5.64 -8.00 -6.99
N ASN A 122 6.84 -7.86 -6.43
CA ASN A 122 8.08 -8.25 -7.08
C ASN A 122 8.81 -9.25 -6.19
N ILE A 123 9.56 -10.18 -6.79
CA ILE A 123 10.27 -11.26 -6.08
C ILE A 123 11.71 -11.29 -6.55
N TRP A 124 12.65 -11.41 -5.62
CA TRP A 124 14.03 -11.80 -5.86
C TRP A 124 14.31 -13.11 -5.17
N SER A 125 14.94 -14.04 -5.88
CA SER A 125 15.36 -15.36 -5.36
C SER A 125 16.76 -15.70 -5.85
N PRO A 126 17.63 -16.34 -5.03
CA PRO A 126 18.91 -16.86 -5.48
C PRO A 126 18.74 -17.86 -6.62
N ARG A 127 19.60 -17.80 -7.64
CA ARG A 127 19.49 -18.67 -8.84
C ARG A 127 19.68 -20.15 -8.53
N ASP A 128 20.44 -20.46 -7.51
CA ASP A 128 20.77 -21.84 -7.14
C ASP A 128 19.66 -22.53 -6.33
N HIS A 129 18.58 -21.77 -6.00
CA HIS A 129 17.41 -22.30 -5.29
C HIS A 129 16.17 -22.26 -6.18
N SER A 130 15.58 -23.43 -6.39
CA SER A 130 14.37 -23.61 -7.18
C SER A 130 13.31 -24.37 -6.38
N SER A 131 12.14 -24.56 -6.97
CA SER A 131 11.09 -25.42 -6.40
C SER A 131 11.57 -26.87 -6.16
N ALA A 132 12.59 -27.32 -6.91
CA ALA A 132 13.14 -28.67 -6.80
C ALA A 132 14.11 -28.85 -5.62
N THR A 133 14.64 -27.77 -5.02
CA THR A 133 15.51 -27.88 -3.85
C THR A 133 14.71 -28.28 -2.61
N SER A 134 15.24 -29.25 -1.82
CA SER A 134 14.62 -29.69 -0.57
C SER A 134 14.63 -28.60 0.50
N ASP A 135 15.66 -27.76 0.50
CA ASP A 135 15.88 -26.72 1.50
C ASP A 135 15.33 -25.40 0.99
N LYS A 136 14.20 -24.99 1.56
CA LYS A 136 13.56 -23.72 1.25
C LYS A 136 14.19 -22.58 2.05
N LEU A 137 14.31 -21.41 1.40
CA LEU A 137 14.92 -20.23 1.99
C LEU A 137 13.92 -19.40 2.83
N PRO A 138 14.41 -18.71 3.87
CA PRO A 138 13.59 -17.71 4.55
C PRO A 138 13.02 -16.68 3.56
N VAL A 139 11.80 -16.20 3.83
CA VAL A 139 11.12 -15.21 3.01
C VAL A 139 11.03 -13.89 3.77
N MET A 140 11.34 -12.78 3.12
CA MET A 140 11.19 -11.44 3.67
C MET A 140 10.24 -10.63 2.79
N VAL A 141 9.15 -10.11 3.36
CA VAL A 141 8.14 -9.31 2.65
C VAL A 141 8.26 -7.86 3.07
N TRP A 142 8.67 -7.01 2.14
CA TRP A 142 8.85 -5.58 2.34
C TRP A 142 7.55 -4.80 2.13
N ILE A 143 7.22 -3.96 3.10
CA ILE A 143 6.10 -3.02 3.09
C ILE A 143 6.67 -1.60 3.11
N HIS A 144 6.54 -0.88 2.00
CA HIS A 144 7.14 0.44 1.85
C HIS A 144 6.51 1.51 2.76
N GLY A 145 7.25 2.59 3.01
CA GLY A 145 6.82 3.75 3.76
C GLY A 145 6.06 4.79 2.91
N GLY A 146 6.25 6.07 3.22
CA GLY A 146 5.63 7.18 2.49
C GLY A 146 4.29 7.65 3.06
N GLY A 147 4.11 7.59 4.39
CA GLY A 147 2.93 8.13 5.08
C GLY A 147 1.62 7.40 4.76
N ASN A 148 1.65 6.28 4.04
CA ASN A 148 0.49 5.60 3.45
C ASN A 148 -0.23 6.43 2.37
N THR A 149 0.41 7.43 1.83
CA THR A 149 -0.16 8.32 0.80
C THR A 149 0.71 8.41 -0.44
N ILE A 150 1.98 8.06 -0.35
CA ILE A 150 2.95 7.96 -1.44
C ILE A 150 3.79 6.69 -1.31
N GLY A 151 4.58 6.38 -2.32
CA GLY A 151 5.56 5.28 -2.33
C GLY A 151 5.19 4.17 -3.30
N THR A 152 6.16 3.30 -3.56
CA THR A 152 6.00 2.14 -4.44
C THR A 152 6.99 1.05 -4.07
N ALA A 153 6.63 -0.20 -4.34
CA ALA A 153 7.51 -1.36 -4.24
C ALA A 153 8.68 -1.33 -5.24
N ASN A 154 8.57 -0.51 -6.28
CA ASN A 154 9.47 -0.52 -7.44
C ASN A 154 10.82 0.15 -7.18
N THR A 155 10.98 0.90 -6.09
CA THR A 155 12.23 1.60 -5.74
C THR A 155 13.23 0.73 -4.98
N TYR A 156 12.82 -0.46 -4.59
CA TYR A 156 13.63 -1.33 -3.72
C TYR A 156 14.23 -2.48 -4.54
N ASP A 157 15.52 -2.36 -4.86
CA ASP A 157 16.29 -3.46 -5.43
C ASP A 157 16.74 -4.39 -4.30
N ALA A 158 16.22 -5.60 -4.29
CA ALA A 158 16.55 -6.59 -3.28
C ALA A 158 17.64 -7.59 -3.73
N SER A 159 18.21 -7.43 -4.91
CA SER A 159 19.18 -8.39 -5.48
C SER A 159 20.39 -8.63 -4.56
N LEU A 160 20.93 -7.56 -3.96
CA LEU A 160 22.07 -7.67 -3.05
C LEU A 160 21.72 -8.45 -1.78
N LEU A 161 20.61 -8.10 -1.11
CA LEU A 161 20.18 -8.79 0.11
C LEU A 161 19.89 -10.27 -0.20
N THR A 162 19.19 -10.53 -1.29
CA THR A 162 18.85 -11.89 -1.73
C THR A 162 20.09 -12.72 -2.00
N GLY A 163 21.05 -12.20 -2.77
CA GLY A 163 22.25 -12.94 -3.16
C GLY A 163 23.23 -13.14 -1.99
N SER A 164 23.39 -12.14 -1.10
CA SER A 164 24.34 -12.23 0.01
C SER A 164 23.83 -13.08 1.17
N GLU A 165 22.54 -12.95 1.53
CA GLU A 165 21.99 -13.58 2.74
C GLU A 165 21.19 -14.86 2.46
N GLN A 166 21.10 -15.27 1.20
CA GLN A 166 20.36 -16.47 0.78
C GLN A 166 18.92 -16.46 1.32
N VAL A 167 18.18 -15.39 1.01
CA VAL A 167 16.77 -15.20 1.35
C VAL A 167 15.96 -14.88 0.11
N VAL A 168 14.69 -15.24 0.09
CA VAL A 168 13.74 -14.76 -0.93
C VAL A 168 13.15 -13.45 -0.44
N VAL A 169 13.24 -12.39 -1.24
CA VAL A 169 12.66 -11.08 -0.90
C VAL A 169 11.49 -10.77 -1.80
N VAL A 170 10.39 -10.33 -1.20
CA VAL A 170 9.17 -9.88 -1.87
C VAL A 170 8.93 -8.42 -1.53
N THR A 171 8.70 -7.56 -2.52
CA THR A 171 8.22 -6.18 -2.30
C THR A 171 6.79 -6.05 -2.81
N ILE A 172 5.92 -5.36 -2.07
CA ILE A 172 4.50 -5.28 -2.40
C ILE A 172 4.03 -3.84 -2.56
N ASN A 173 3.19 -3.58 -3.56
CA ASN A 173 2.34 -2.40 -3.58
C ASN A 173 1.06 -2.64 -2.76
N TYR A 174 0.46 -1.58 -2.28
CA TYR A 174 -0.85 -1.55 -1.63
C TYR A 174 -1.52 -0.20 -1.91
N ARG A 175 -2.84 -0.15 -1.97
CA ARG A 175 -3.57 1.10 -2.23
C ARG A 175 -3.21 2.17 -1.20
N LEU A 176 -3.12 3.41 -1.65
CA LEU A 176 -2.67 4.54 -0.85
C LEU A 176 -3.80 5.53 -0.58
N GLY A 177 -3.64 6.34 0.47
CA GLY A 177 -4.53 7.45 0.79
C GLY A 177 -6.00 7.09 0.77
N PHE A 178 -6.80 7.87 0.05
CA PHE A 178 -8.25 7.65 -0.06
C PHE A 178 -8.64 6.40 -0.86
N PHE A 179 -7.75 5.83 -1.65
CA PHE A 179 -8.00 4.55 -2.32
C PHE A 179 -7.81 3.36 -1.37
N GLY A 180 -6.85 3.47 -0.43
CA GLY A 180 -6.54 2.42 0.53
C GLY A 180 -7.32 2.50 1.83
N TRP A 181 -7.72 3.70 2.24
CA TRP A 181 -8.47 3.94 3.48
C TRP A 181 -9.61 4.94 3.24
N MET A 182 -10.81 4.41 3.10
CA MET A 182 -12.01 5.21 2.93
C MET A 182 -13.16 4.60 3.73
N SER A 183 -13.56 5.27 4.81
CA SER A 183 -14.74 4.90 5.59
C SER A 183 -15.79 5.98 5.47
N HIS A 184 -16.91 5.68 4.81
CA HIS A 184 -18.07 6.54 4.70
C HIS A 184 -19.36 5.71 4.86
N PRO A 185 -20.40 6.20 5.58
CA PRO A 185 -21.66 5.48 5.74
C PRO A 185 -22.27 4.99 4.41
N ALA A 186 -22.26 5.82 3.39
CA ALA A 186 -22.77 5.51 2.06
C ALA A 186 -22.08 4.32 1.36
N LEU A 187 -20.88 3.92 1.82
CA LEU A 187 -20.18 2.74 1.30
C LEU A 187 -20.56 1.45 2.04
N ARG A 188 -21.33 1.51 3.12
CA ARG A 188 -21.81 0.34 3.89
C ARG A 188 -23.21 -0.04 3.48
N THR A 189 -23.34 -0.63 2.30
CA THR A 189 -24.62 -1.08 1.74
C THR A 189 -24.91 -2.55 2.12
N PRO A 190 -26.18 -2.98 2.10
CA PRO A 190 -26.56 -4.36 2.48
C PRO A 190 -25.94 -5.46 1.61
N ASP A 191 -25.53 -5.14 0.38
CA ASP A 191 -24.86 -6.07 -0.55
C ASP A 191 -23.36 -6.21 -0.29
N ARG A 192 -22.79 -5.39 0.61
CA ARG A 192 -21.36 -5.45 0.97
C ARG A 192 -21.16 -6.35 2.19
N ASN A 193 -20.17 -7.22 2.08
CA ASN A 193 -19.71 -8.00 3.22
C ASN A 193 -18.92 -7.13 4.22
N ALA A 194 -18.57 -7.69 5.37
CA ALA A 194 -17.88 -6.97 6.43
C ALA A 194 -16.48 -6.43 6.02
N LEU A 195 -15.79 -7.12 5.09
CA LEU A 195 -14.49 -6.69 4.57
C LEU A 195 -14.64 -5.46 3.67
N ASP A 196 -15.63 -5.49 2.76
CA ASP A 196 -15.95 -4.37 1.88
C ASP A 196 -16.44 -3.14 2.68
N ALA A 197 -17.11 -3.36 3.79
CA ALA A 197 -17.63 -2.31 4.67
C ALA A 197 -16.56 -1.74 5.64
N SER A 198 -15.40 -2.37 5.75
CA SER A 198 -14.36 -2.04 6.76
C SER A 198 -13.69 -0.69 6.54
N GLY A 199 -13.55 -0.26 5.27
CA GLY A 199 -12.77 0.92 4.89
C GLY A 199 -11.25 0.70 4.91
N ASN A 200 -10.76 -0.47 5.34
CA ASN A 200 -9.35 -0.81 5.51
C ASN A 200 -8.77 -1.55 4.29
N TYR A 201 -9.01 -1.05 3.09
CA TYR A 201 -8.69 -1.77 1.84
C TYR A 201 -7.20 -2.01 1.67
N ALA A 202 -6.34 -1.06 2.02
CA ALA A 202 -4.90 -1.25 1.97
C ALA A 202 -4.38 -2.30 2.97
N ASN A 203 -4.99 -2.41 4.15
CA ASN A 203 -4.67 -3.50 5.07
C ASN A 203 -5.06 -4.86 4.47
N LEU A 204 -6.21 -4.91 3.78
CA LEU A 204 -6.65 -6.10 3.06
C LEU A 204 -5.77 -6.43 1.84
N ASP A 205 -5.24 -5.41 1.14
CA ASP A 205 -4.29 -5.61 0.04
C ASP A 205 -3.01 -6.28 0.53
N MET A 206 -2.45 -5.80 1.65
CA MET A 206 -1.27 -6.40 2.27
C MET A 206 -1.55 -7.83 2.74
N ILE A 207 -2.73 -8.10 3.31
CA ILE A 207 -3.15 -9.45 3.68
C ILE A 207 -3.28 -10.35 2.44
N ALA A 208 -3.85 -9.85 1.34
CA ALA A 208 -3.94 -10.58 0.08
C ALA A 208 -2.56 -10.90 -0.52
N ALA A 209 -1.62 -9.96 -0.45
CA ALA A 209 -0.25 -10.19 -0.86
C ALA A 209 0.44 -11.27 0.00
N LEU A 210 0.23 -11.26 1.32
CA LEU A 210 0.75 -12.31 2.21
C LEU A 210 0.08 -13.66 1.96
N GLN A 211 -1.21 -13.70 1.63
CA GLN A 211 -1.88 -14.93 1.21
C GLN A 211 -1.29 -15.44 -0.10
N TRP A 212 -1.02 -14.54 -1.07
CA TRP A 212 -0.36 -14.91 -2.31
C TRP A 212 1.04 -15.52 -2.04
N VAL A 213 1.82 -14.93 -1.13
CA VAL A 213 3.13 -15.47 -0.69
C VAL A 213 2.96 -16.86 -0.09
N SER A 214 2.03 -17.05 0.84
CA SER A 214 1.73 -18.35 1.44
C SER A 214 1.41 -19.41 0.40
N ASP A 215 0.70 -19.04 -0.66
CA ASP A 215 0.20 -19.96 -1.69
C ASP A 215 1.23 -20.31 -2.77
N ASN A 216 2.22 -19.44 -3.01
CA ASN A 216 3.05 -19.54 -4.23
C ASN A 216 4.56 -19.54 -3.97
N ILE A 217 5.04 -18.98 -2.85
CA ILE A 217 6.47 -18.66 -2.67
C ILE A 217 7.37 -19.89 -2.68
N ALA A 218 6.84 -21.07 -2.40
CA ALA A 218 7.57 -22.33 -2.47
C ALA A 218 8.08 -22.62 -3.88
N ASN A 219 7.37 -22.18 -4.92
CA ASN A 219 7.78 -22.33 -6.31
C ASN A 219 8.95 -21.40 -6.68
N PHE A 220 9.16 -20.35 -5.90
CA PHE A 220 10.26 -19.39 -6.01
C PHE A 220 11.44 -19.72 -5.08
N GLY A 221 11.44 -20.89 -4.44
CA GLY A 221 12.49 -21.35 -3.53
C GLY A 221 12.31 -20.91 -2.07
N GLY A 222 11.24 -20.18 -1.73
CA GLY A 222 10.98 -19.70 -0.38
C GLY A 222 10.22 -20.68 0.52
N ASP A 223 10.43 -20.59 1.82
CA ASP A 223 9.69 -21.34 2.84
C ASP A 223 8.47 -20.52 3.32
N GLN A 224 7.28 -20.96 2.93
CA GLN A 224 6.02 -20.34 3.36
C GLN A 224 5.80 -20.41 4.87
N ASN A 225 6.53 -21.27 5.61
CA ASN A 225 6.47 -21.38 7.06
C ASN A 225 7.57 -20.57 7.77
N ASN A 226 8.35 -19.79 7.02
CA ASN A 226 9.42 -18.95 7.54
C ASN A 226 9.39 -17.55 6.92
N VAL A 227 8.26 -16.86 7.05
CA VAL A 227 7.99 -15.54 6.48
C VAL A 227 8.20 -14.46 7.53
N THR A 228 9.02 -13.46 7.21
CA THR A 228 9.23 -12.24 7.99
C THR A 228 8.62 -11.06 7.24
N ILE A 229 7.70 -10.33 7.85
CA ILE A 229 7.25 -9.04 7.32
C ILE A 229 8.13 -7.93 7.87
N PHE A 230 8.51 -6.96 7.03
CA PHE A 230 9.29 -5.83 7.48
C PHE A 230 8.91 -4.55 6.72
N GLY A 231 9.06 -3.40 7.38
CA GLY A 231 8.68 -2.12 6.78
C GLY A 231 9.18 -0.94 7.58
N GLU A 232 9.30 0.20 6.92
CA GLU A 232 9.81 1.44 7.50
C GLU A 232 8.72 2.52 7.51
N SER A 233 8.74 3.41 8.54
CA SER A 233 7.82 4.53 8.68
C SER A 233 6.35 4.08 8.67
N ALA A 234 5.57 4.47 7.65
CA ALA A 234 4.20 3.98 7.46
C ALA A 234 4.17 2.46 7.22
N GLY A 235 5.16 1.88 6.52
CA GLY A 235 5.31 0.43 6.39
C GLY A 235 5.52 -0.26 7.74
N GLY A 236 6.31 0.33 8.63
CA GLY A 236 6.45 -0.14 10.02
C GLY A 236 5.15 -0.05 10.83
N ARG A 237 4.31 0.98 10.58
CA ARG A 237 2.95 1.09 11.14
C ARG A 237 2.04 -0.03 10.60
N ASN A 238 2.16 -0.33 9.32
CA ASN A 238 1.39 -1.39 8.66
C ASN A 238 1.80 -2.77 9.19
N VAL A 239 3.09 -2.99 9.49
CA VAL A 239 3.56 -4.20 10.20
C VAL A 239 2.82 -4.37 11.53
N PHE A 240 2.71 -3.34 12.37
CA PHE A 240 1.92 -3.42 13.60
C PHE A 240 0.44 -3.69 13.36
N SER A 241 -0.13 -3.10 12.31
CA SER A 241 -1.53 -3.35 11.93
C SER A 241 -1.75 -4.82 11.54
N LEU A 242 -0.84 -5.41 10.76
CA LEU A 242 -0.89 -6.83 10.38
C LEU A 242 -0.71 -7.75 11.59
N MET A 243 0.21 -7.43 12.52
CA MET A 243 0.38 -8.19 13.77
C MET A 243 -0.89 -8.22 14.62
N ALA A 244 -1.71 -7.17 14.57
CA ALA A 244 -2.95 -7.06 15.32
C ALA A 244 -4.19 -7.61 14.58
N SER A 245 -4.10 -7.77 13.26
CA SER A 245 -5.21 -8.23 12.43
C SER A 245 -5.45 -9.74 12.60
N PRO A 246 -6.66 -10.17 12.98
CA PRO A 246 -6.97 -11.60 13.03
C PRO A 246 -6.91 -12.27 11.65
N LEU A 247 -7.07 -11.50 10.57
CA LEU A 247 -7.04 -11.99 9.20
C LEU A 247 -5.63 -12.29 8.68
N ALA A 248 -4.61 -11.74 9.31
CA ALA A 248 -3.20 -11.99 8.95
C ALA A 248 -2.59 -13.16 9.76
N LYS A 249 -3.36 -13.77 10.66
CA LYS A 249 -2.87 -14.86 11.51
C LYS A 249 -2.41 -16.05 10.68
N GLY A 250 -1.16 -16.47 10.90
CA GLY A 250 -0.54 -17.61 10.23
C GLY A 250 0.06 -17.30 8.85
N LEU A 251 -0.05 -16.05 8.35
CA LEU A 251 0.54 -15.63 7.07
C LEU A 251 2.00 -15.17 7.21
N PHE A 252 2.46 -14.91 8.41
CA PHE A 252 3.87 -14.58 8.71
C PHE A 252 4.26 -15.10 10.10
N HIS A 253 5.56 -15.17 10.36
CA HIS A 253 6.16 -15.82 11.53
C HIS A 253 7.02 -14.85 12.34
N ARG A 254 7.53 -13.79 11.70
CA ARG A 254 8.36 -12.75 12.33
C ARG A 254 8.00 -11.37 11.75
N ALA A 255 8.30 -10.33 12.51
CA ALA A 255 8.02 -8.96 12.12
C ALA A 255 9.16 -8.02 12.52
N ILE A 256 9.51 -7.08 11.63
CA ILE A 256 10.48 -6.01 11.87
C ILE A 256 9.79 -4.68 11.53
N ALA A 257 9.52 -3.85 12.52
CA ALA A 257 8.94 -2.52 12.33
C ALA A 257 10.01 -1.45 12.56
N GLN A 258 10.43 -0.79 11.49
CA GLN A 258 11.44 0.27 11.52
C GLN A 258 10.74 1.63 11.56
N SER A 259 11.03 2.45 12.57
CA SER A 259 10.45 3.82 12.72
C SER A 259 8.91 3.85 12.64
N GLY A 260 8.24 2.75 12.96
CA GLY A 260 6.78 2.62 12.94
C GLY A 260 6.13 3.12 14.24
N SER A 261 4.82 3.32 14.19
CA SER A 261 4.00 3.65 15.36
C SER A 261 2.74 2.78 15.42
N VAL A 262 2.20 2.61 16.62
CA VAL A 262 0.97 1.83 16.87
C VAL A 262 -0.32 2.66 16.72
N GLY A 263 -0.28 3.74 15.93
CA GLY A 263 -1.41 4.65 15.74
C GLY A 263 -2.51 4.02 14.89
N THR A 264 -3.76 4.14 15.36
CA THR A 264 -4.97 3.71 14.62
C THR A 264 -6.08 4.74 14.78
N THR A 265 -7.02 4.77 13.85
CA THR A 265 -8.11 5.74 13.81
C THR A 265 -9.45 5.08 14.15
N PRO A 266 -10.23 5.57 15.13
CA PRO A 266 -11.59 5.10 15.33
C PRO A 266 -12.49 5.60 14.18
N LEU A 267 -13.50 4.80 13.78
CA LEU A 267 -14.35 5.11 12.62
C LEU A 267 -14.96 6.50 12.67
N TRP A 268 -15.51 6.93 13.83
CA TRP A 268 -16.11 8.26 13.96
C TRP A 268 -15.13 9.39 13.60
N ARG A 269 -13.82 9.21 13.91
CA ARG A 269 -12.80 10.21 13.59
C ARG A 269 -12.45 10.23 12.10
N ALA A 270 -12.62 9.10 11.44
CA ALA A 270 -12.45 8.97 9.99
C ALA A 270 -13.64 9.55 9.21
N GLU A 271 -14.83 9.60 9.82
CA GLU A 271 -16.08 9.92 9.12
C GLU A 271 -16.63 11.31 9.43
N ASN A 272 -16.60 11.74 10.70
CA ASN A 272 -17.26 12.97 11.13
C ASN A 272 -16.61 14.23 10.52
N PHE A 273 -17.39 15.29 10.40
CA PHE A 273 -16.82 16.60 10.11
C PHE A 273 -15.89 17.06 11.23
N HIS A 274 -14.87 17.82 10.85
CA HIS A 274 -13.92 18.40 11.81
C HIS A 274 -14.61 19.31 12.85
N GLY A 275 -15.67 20.00 12.46
CA GLY A 275 -16.45 20.89 13.32
C GLY A 275 -17.59 20.23 14.10
N ASP A 276 -17.71 18.91 14.13
CA ASP A 276 -18.74 18.22 14.90
C ASP A 276 -18.43 18.22 16.40
N THR A 277 -19.44 17.99 17.25
CA THR A 277 -19.26 17.82 18.71
C THR A 277 -18.25 16.72 19.06
N ARG A 278 -18.18 15.69 18.20
CA ARG A 278 -17.15 14.65 18.22
C ARG A 278 -16.31 14.80 16.94
N PRO A 279 -15.23 15.59 16.97
CA PRO A 279 -14.55 16.07 15.77
C PRO A 279 -13.89 14.95 14.95
N GLY A 280 -14.16 14.94 13.64
CA GLY A 280 -13.39 14.16 12.68
C GLY A 280 -11.98 14.71 12.46
N GLN A 281 -11.15 13.98 11.71
CA GLN A 281 -9.89 14.52 11.19
C GLN A 281 -10.15 15.55 10.08
N ALA A 282 -9.17 16.41 9.84
CA ALA A 282 -9.27 17.47 8.81
C ALA A 282 -9.55 16.94 7.39
N LEU A 283 -9.16 15.68 7.10
CA LEU A 283 -9.45 14.98 5.86
C LEU A 283 -10.26 13.69 6.14
N SER A 284 -11.25 13.76 7.05
CA SER A 284 -12.24 12.69 7.19
C SER A 284 -13.03 12.49 5.89
N SER A 285 -13.73 11.38 5.75
CA SER A 285 -14.49 11.12 4.51
C SER A 285 -15.55 12.18 4.19
N ARG A 286 -16.16 12.79 5.21
CA ARG A 286 -17.10 13.91 5.01
C ARG A 286 -16.38 15.21 4.61
N GLU A 287 -15.21 15.49 5.15
CA GLU A 287 -14.40 16.65 4.74
C GLU A 287 -13.85 16.44 3.32
N TRP A 288 -13.39 15.22 2.98
CA TRP A 288 -12.99 14.87 1.63
C TRP A 288 -14.17 15.02 0.65
N LEU A 289 -15.36 14.53 0.99
CA LEU A 289 -16.56 14.69 0.17
C LEU A 289 -16.93 16.18 -0.04
N ALA A 290 -16.71 17.01 0.98
CA ALA A 290 -16.90 18.47 0.86
C ALA A 290 -15.92 19.09 -0.13
N LEU A 291 -14.64 18.64 -0.14
CA LEU A 291 -13.66 19.03 -1.17
C LEU A 291 -14.13 18.63 -2.56
N GLN A 292 -14.61 17.40 -2.74
CA GLN A 292 -15.08 16.89 -4.02
C GLN A 292 -16.32 17.62 -4.56
N LEU A 293 -17.28 17.94 -3.70
CA LEU A 293 -18.44 18.74 -4.05
C LEU A 293 -18.05 20.15 -4.49
N LYS A 294 -17.04 20.74 -3.85
CA LYS A 294 -16.51 22.06 -4.19
C LYS A 294 -15.71 22.00 -5.51
N SER A 295 -14.78 21.08 -5.69
CA SER A 295 -13.97 20.99 -6.90
C SER A 295 -14.80 20.68 -8.14
N SER A 296 -15.89 19.92 -7.99
CA SER A 296 -16.84 19.66 -9.08
C SER A 296 -17.75 20.87 -9.42
N GLY A 297 -17.66 21.99 -8.70
CA GLY A 297 -18.50 23.15 -8.90
C GLY A 297 -19.95 23.02 -8.42
N ARG A 298 -20.30 21.91 -7.75
CA ARG A 298 -21.67 21.71 -7.20
C ARG A 298 -22.01 22.67 -6.08
N VAL A 299 -21.01 23.14 -5.35
CA VAL A 299 -21.15 24.08 -4.23
C VAL A 299 -20.04 25.12 -4.24
N LYS A 300 -20.30 26.29 -3.63
CA LYS A 300 -19.35 27.42 -3.59
C LYS A 300 -18.28 27.27 -2.51
N ASP A 301 -18.67 26.71 -1.35
CA ASP A 301 -17.86 26.69 -0.14
C ASP A 301 -18.17 25.47 0.74
N SER A 302 -17.38 25.28 1.79
CA SER A 302 -17.51 24.15 2.70
C SER A 302 -18.82 24.16 3.50
N THR A 303 -19.41 25.33 3.78
CA THR A 303 -20.71 25.42 4.48
C THR A 303 -21.83 24.87 3.60
N ALA A 304 -21.84 25.27 2.33
CA ALA A 304 -22.79 24.75 1.35
C ALA A 304 -22.56 23.25 1.10
N ALA A 305 -21.29 22.79 1.06
CA ALA A 305 -20.97 21.39 0.90
C ALA A 305 -21.52 20.53 2.06
N ARG A 306 -21.39 21.01 3.30
CA ARG A 306 -21.94 20.33 4.47
C ARG A 306 -23.47 20.27 4.41
N ALA A 307 -24.13 21.36 4.03
CA ALA A 307 -25.59 21.38 3.90
C ALA A 307 -26.10 20.42 2.81
N VAL A 308 -25.41 20.36 1.67
CA VAL A 308 -25.75 19.43 0.59
C VAL A 308 -25.56 17.98 1.04
N GLN A 309 -24.46 17.62 1.71
CA GLN A 309 -24.25 16.27 2.21
C GLN A 309 -25.33 15.81 3.20
N MET A 310 -25.92 16.73 3.99
CA MET A 310 -27.01 16.39 4.92
C MET A 310 -28.33 16.10 4.20
N LEU A 311 -28.48 16.51 2.96
CA LEU A 311 -29.68 16.31 2.14
C LEU A 311 -29.53 15.13 1.17
N MET A 312 -28.30 14.75 0.82
CA MET A 312 -28.04 13.62 -0.06
C MET A 312 -28.39 12.30 0.63
N SER A 313 -29.05 11.41 -0.08
CA SER A 313 -29.18 10.01 0.33
C SER A 313 -27.83 9.29 0.29
N ASP A 314 -27.71 8.14 0.94
CA ASP A 314 -26.50 7.31 0.85
C ASP A 314 -26.23 6.84 -0.59
N GLU A 315 -27.28 6.59 -1.37
CA GLU A 315 -27.17 6.21 -2.78
C GLU A 315 -26.59 7.37 -3.62
N GLU A 316 -27.17 8.58 -3.54
CA GLU A 316 -26.67 9.77 -4.23
C GLU A 316 -25.23 10.10 -3.84
N THR A 317 -24.89 9.93 -2.56
CA THR A 317 -23.54 10.14 -2.05
C THR A 317 -22.57 9.12 -2.64
N ARG A 318 -22.92 7.85 -2.63
CA ARG A 318 -22.10 6.77 -3.21
C ARG A 318 -21.91 6.97 -4.71
N ASP A 319 -22.97 7.25 -5.45
CA ASP A 319 -22.91 7.46 -6.89
C ASP A 319 -22.02 8.66 -7.24
N PHE A 320 -22.12 9.75 -6.46
CA PHE A 320 -21.21 10.86 -6.61
C PHE A 320 -19.75 10.50 -6.32
N MET A 321 -19.48 9.74 -5.25
CA MET A 321 -18.12 9.27 -4.93
C MET A 321 -17.54 8.42 -6.06
N TYR A 322 -18.31 7.47 -6.60
CA TYR A 322 -17.88 6.59 -7.69
C TYR A 322 -17.79 7.31 -9.05
N SER A 323 -18.53 8.39 -9.26
CA SER A 323 -18.43 9.20 -10.48
C SER A 323 -17.11 9.96 -10.58
N ARG A 324 -16.35 10.08 -9.48
CA ARG A 324 -15.06 10.78 -9.52
C ARG A 324 -13.99 9.91 -10.16
N SER A 325 -13.25 10.48 -11.12
CA SER A 325 -12.05 9.85 -11.66
C SER A 325 -10.97 9.72 -10.58
N ALA A 326 -9.99 8.85 -10.81
CA ALA A 326 -8.85 8.69 -9.89
C ALA A 326 -8.07 10.01 -9.69
N GLN A 327 -7.92 10.81 -10.76
CA GLN A 327 -7.35 12.15 -10.73
C GLN A 327 -8.12 13.07 -9.77
N GLU A 328 -9.44 13.14 -9.96
CA GLU A 328 -10.31 14.03 -9.18
C GLU A 328 -10.39 13.66 -7.70
N ILE A 329 -10.24 12.37 -7.34
CA ILE A 329 -10.20 11.91 -5.93
C ILE A 329 -9.07 12.59 -5.15
N LEU A 330 -7.94 12.90 -5.79
CA LEU A 330 -6.80 13.59 -5.20
C LEU A 330 -6.83 15.11 -5.46
N GLU A 331 -7.78 15.61 -6.24
CA GLU A 331 -7.92 17.03 -6.53
C GLU A 331 -8.27 17.81 -5.25
N GLY A 332 -7.56 18.93 -5.04
CA GLY A 332 -7.72 19.76 -3.85
C GLY A 332 -7.11 19.17 -2.58
N VAL A 333 -6.55 17.97 -2.64
CA VAL A 333 -5.73 17.41 -1.56
C VAL A 333 -4.33 18.02 -1.67
N SER A 334 -3.81 18.51 -0.56
CA SER A 334 -2.45 19.07 -0.52
C SER A 334 -1.65 18.47 0.61
N GLY A 335 -0.35 18.31 0.38
CA GLY A 335 0.55 17.75 1.37
C GLY A 335 2.01 18.17 1.13
N GLY A 336 2.85 18.02 2.15
CA GLY A 336 4.29 18.25 2.03
C GLY A 336 4.99 17.05 1.41
N ALA A 337 5.80 17.25 0.34
CA ALA A 337 6.52 16.20 -0.37
C ALA A 337 5.59 15.06 -0.86
N GLY A 338 4.39 15.38 -1.35
CA GLY A 338 3.38 14.43 -1.79
C GLY A 338 2.56 13.79 -0.66
N MET A 339 3.03 13.83 0.58
CA MET A 339 2.35 13.23 1.74
C MET A 339 1.27 14.16 2.30
N TYR A 340 0.09 13.61 2.59
CA TYR A 340 -1.00 14.30 3.27
C TYR A 340 -1.53 13.48 4.45
N SER A 341 -2.22 14.15 5.38
CA SER A 341 -2.71 13.50 6.60
C SER A 341 -4.19 13.13 6.47
N ALA A 342 -4.47 11.95 5.91
CA ALA A 342 -5.79 11.34 5.91
C ALA A 342 -5.95 10.29 7.03
N PRO A 343 -7.18 9.97 7.46
CA PRO A 343 -7.44 8.85 8.37
C PRO A 343 -6.98 7.53 7.78
N GLN A 344 -6.38 6.67 8.61
CA GLN A 344 -5.80 5.38 8.19
C GLN A 344 -5.97 4.34 9.30
N SER A 345 -5.87 3.06 8.94
CA SER A 345 -5.87 1.93 9.89
C SER A 345 -7.05 2.03 10.86
N PHE A 346 -8.25 1.85 10.32
CA PHE A 346 -9.49 2.03 11.07
C PHE A 346 -9.73 0.89 12.05
N ARG A 347 -10.13 1.22 13.27
CA ARG A 347 -10.57 0.25 14.28
C ARG A 347 -12.03 -0.14 13.99
N ASP A 348 -12.22 -0.94 12.96
CA ASP A 348 -13.51 -1.35 12.43
C ASP A 348 -14.08 -2.59 13.13
N GLY A 349 -13.26 -3.36 13.83
CA GLY A 349 -13.63 -4.60 14.52
C GLY A 349 -13.63 -5.84 13.62
N THR A 350 -13.35 -5.68 12.34
CA THR A 350 -13.27 -6.78 11.36
C THR A 350 -11.84 -7.00 10.89
N VAL A 351 -11.24 -5.99 10.27
CA VAL A 351 -9.85 -6.02 9.78
C VAL A 351 -8.89 -5.69 10.92
N LEU A 352 -9.21 -4.66 11.70
CA LEU A 352 -8.45 -4.29 12.89
C LEU A 352 -9.35 -4.31 14.13
N PRO A 353 -8.80 -4.68 15.30
CA PRO A 353 -9.53 -4.66 16.56
C PRO A 353 -10.13 -3.28 16.87
N GLN A 354 -11.26 -3.24 17.58
CA GLN A 354 -11.85 -2.00 18.07
C GLN A 354 -10.99 -1.31 19.14
N ASP A 355 -10.18 -2.07 19.86
CA ASP A 355 -9.19 -1.57 20.81
C ASP A 355 -8.02 -0.89 20.09
N THR A 356 -7.33 0.02 20.76
CA THR A 356 -6.07 0.60 20.26
C THR A 356 -5.01 -0.50 20.16
N LEU A 357 -4.09 -0.41 19.21
CA LEU A 357 -2.99 -1.38 19.12
C LEU A 357 -2.13 -1.40 20.38
N TYR A 358 -1.98 -0.26 21.03
CA TYR A 358 -1.32 -0.21 22.35
C TYR A 358 -1.98 -1.16 23.36
N LYS A 359 -3.32 -1.14 23.46
CA LYS A 359 -4.06 -2.05 24.35
C LYS A 359 -3.94 -3.50 23.88
N VAL A 360 -4.05 -3.74 22.59
CA VAL A 360 -3.91 -5.09 22.01
C VAL A 360 -2.57 -5.72 22.36
N PHE A 361 -1.46 -4.97 22.21
CA PHE A 361 -0.12 -5.47 22.49
C PHE A 361 0.26 -5.48 23.98
N SER A 362 -0.51 -4.79 24.83
CA SER A 362 -0.33 -4.81 26.27
C SER A 362 -1.15 -5.90 26.97
N ASP A 363 -1.99 -6.63 26.25
CA ASP A 363 -2.80 -7.71 26.81
C ASP A 363 -1.97 -9.01 26.87
N PRO A 364 -1.61 -9.51 28.08
CA PRO A 364 -0.80 -10.70 28.22
C PRO A 364 -1.52 -12.01 27.83
N LEU A 365 -2.80 -11.94 27.51
CA LEU A 365 -3.62 -13.10 27.12
C LEU A 365 -3.79 -13.26 25.60
N ARG A 366 -3.13 -12.41 24.81
CA ARG A 366 -3.16 -12.44 23.33
C ARG A 366 -1.85 -12.91 22.72
#